data_3a3e2f08a88cac9111a2b07f130d2240
#
_entry.id   3a3e2f08a88cac9111a2b07f130d2240
#
_cell.length_a   1.000
_cell.length_b   1.000
_cell.length_c   1.000
_cell.angle_alpha   90.00
_cell.angle_beta   90.00
_cell.angle_gamma   90.00
#
_symmetry.space_group_name_H-M   'P 1'
#
loop_
_entity.id
_entity.type
_entity.pdbx_description
1 polymer ?
#
loop_
_entity_poly.entity_id
_entity_poly.type
_entity_poly.pdbx_seq_one_letter_code
_entity_poly.pdbx_strand_id
1 'polypeptide(L)'
;VGEVLGPEVVTMLNAMSQGNDGSLSTIHARNAEMVVHRISTYAMTSAQRLPLEASHLLTAGALDFVVHLAKQRLPDGRVHRQVTSVREIVGYDGLQVVSSEVFAAGNLSTGGQAVPAASITDRRARILEEFDYSPAAWALAGAAR
;
A
#
# COMPACT_ATOMS: atom_id res chain seq x y z
N VAL A 1 14.05 6.22 2.83
CA VAL A 1 13.43 7.12 3.82
C VAL A 1 12.69 6.26 4.83
N GLY A 2 13.05 6.36 6.13
CA GLY A 2 12.42 5.54 7.17
C GLY A 2 10.96 5.90 7.42
N GLU A 3 10.63 7.18 7.41
CA GLU A 3 9.28 7.70 7.58
C GLU A 3 9.09 8.98 6.77
N VAL A 4 7.90 9.12 6.19
CA VAL A 4 7.48 10.33 5.47
C VAL A 4 6.59 11.17 6.38
N LEU A 5 7.05 12.36 6.69
CA LEU A 5 6.38 13.30 7.60
C LEU A 5 5.88 14.56 6.88
N GLY A 6 6.34 14.80 5.64
CA GLY A 6 6.02 16.04 4.94
C GLY A 6 6.60 16.14 3.53
N PRO A 7 7.23 17.28 3.21
CA PRO A 7 7.62 17.64 1.84
C PRO A 7 8.68 16.74 1.20
N GLU A 8 9.43 15.95 1.97
CA GLU A 8 10.38 14.95 1.48
C GLU A 8 9.73 13.85 0.65
N VAL A 9 8.41 13.74 0.67
CA VAL A 9 7.63 12.77 -0.13
C VAL A 9 7.97 12.84 -1.60
N VAL A 10 8.16 14.04 -2.16
CA VAL A 10 8.47 14.22 -3.59
C VAL A 10 9.83 13.61 -3.93
N THR A 11 10.83 13.84 -3.10
CA THR A 11 12.16 13.25 -3.27
C THR A 11 12.13 11.73 -3.15
N MET A 12 11.38 11.22 -2.18
CA MET A 12 11.19 9.78 -1.99
C MET A 12 10.53 9.13 -3.23
N LEU A 13 9.42 9.68 -3.70
CA LEU A 13 8.71 9.15 -4.87
C LEU A 13 9.58 9.19 -6.13
N ASN A 14 10.34 10.28 -6.34
CA ASN A 14 11.28 10.35 -7.45
C ASN A 14 12.36 9.26 -7.34
N ALA A 15 12.93 9.04 -6.17
CA ALA A 15 13.92 7.99 -5.96
C ALA A 15 13.35 6.58 -6.23
N MET A 16 12.12 6.32 -5.78
CA MET A 16 11.43 5.03 -5.99
C MET A 16 11.06 4.81 -7.47
N SER A 17 10.67 5.86 -8.21
CA SER A 17 10.25 5.75 -9.60
C SER A 17 11.40 5.60 -10.61
N GLN A 18 12.66 5.72 -10.17
CA GLN A 18 13.87 5.63 -11.02
C GLN A 18 14.48 4.22 -11.09
N GLY A 19 13.72 3.17 -10.81
CA GLY A 19 14.20 1.78 -10.86
C GLY A 19 14.97 1.35 -9.61
N ASN A 20 14.73 1.99 -8.47
CA ASN A 20 15.22 1.55 -7.17
C ASN A 20 14.23 0.55 -6.55
N ASP A 21 14.16 -0.65 -7.14
CA ASP A 21 13.26 -1.71 -6.71
C ASP A 21 13.56 -2.15 -5.27
N GLY A 22 12.52 -2.59 -4.55
CA GLY A 22 12.63 -3.03 -3.16
C GLY A 22 12.70 -1.89 -2.13
N SER A 23 12.38 -0.67 -2.52
CA SER A 23 12.31 0.48 -1.60
C SER A 23 11.15 0.33 -0.62
N LEU A 24 11.40 0.65 0.66
CA LEU A 24 10.39 0.68 1.72
C LEU A 24 10.41 2.03 2.44
N SER A 25 9.22 2.51 2.78
CA SER A 25 9.05 3.69 3.62
C SER A 25 7.78 3.58 4.44
N THR A 26 7.67 4.34 5.52
CA THR A 26 6.48 4.40 6.35
C THR A 26 5.83 5.78 6.28
N ILE A 27 4.50 5.79 6.40
CA ILE A 27 3.70 7.01 6.45
C ILE A 27 2.51 6.79 7.39
N HIS A 28 2.19 7.77 8.21
CA HIS A 28 1.00 7.69 9.04
C HIS A 28 -0.26 8.00 8.23
N ALA A 29 -1.18 7.04 8.19
CA ALA A 29 -2.52 7.21 7.61
C ALA A 29 -3.56 6.43 8.42
N ARG A 30 -4.83 6.83 8.31
CA ARG A 30 -5.93 6.16 9.03
C ARG A 30 -6.21 4.77 8.49
N ASN A 31 -6.05 4.58 7.20
CA ASN A 31 -6.19 3.32 6.46
C ASN A 31 -5.34 3.38 5.18
N ALA A 32 -5.25 2.26 4.46
CA ALA A 32 -4.44 2.17 3.25
C ALA A 32 -4.91 3.12 2.13
N GLU A 33 -6.21 3.38 1.99
CA GLU A 33 -6.75 4.30 0.96
C GLU A 33 -6.30 5.73 1.18
N MET A 34 -6.24 6.17 2.45
CA MET A 34 -5.85 7.53 2.79
C MET A 34 -4.37 7.86 2.54
N VAL A 35 -3.55 6.84 2.24
CA VAL A 35 -2.12 7.04 1.96
C VAL A 35 -1.93 7.91 0.72
N VAL A 36 -2.66 7.64 -0.38
CA VAL A 36 -2.57 8.43 -1.61
C VAL A 36 -2.94 9.89 -1.36
N HIS A 37 -4.03 10.14 -0.64
CA HIS A 37 -4.45 11.51 -0.29
C HIS A 37 -3.40 12.24 0.55
N ARG A 38 -2.77 11.52 1.50
CA ARG A 38 -1.74 12.12 2.34
C ARG A 38 -0.48 12.45 1.54
N ILE A 39 -0.05 11.55 0.67
CA ILE A 39 1.06 11.77 -0.26
C ILE A 39 0.78 13.01 -1.13
N SER A 40 -0.41 13.10 -1.72
CA SER A 40 -0.80 14.24 -2.55
C SER A 40 -0.81 15.55 -1.75
N THR A 41 -1.31 15.54 -0.52
CA THR A 41 -1.28 16.71 0.37
C THR A 41 0.16 17.17 0.63
N TYR A 42 1.06 16.25 0.94
CA TYR A 42 2.47 16.58 1.17
C TYR A 42 3.16 17.09 -0.09
N ALA A 43 2.88 16.48 -1.26
CA ALA A 43 3.44 16.92 -2.54
C ALA A 43 2.96 18.33 -2.92
N MET A 44 1.67 18.63 -2.72
CA MET A 44 1.11 19.96 -2.98
C MET A 44 1.64 21.04 -2.04
N THR A 45 1.95 20.68 -0.79
CA THR A 45 2.50 21.61 0.22
C THR A 45 4.03 21.63 0.25
N SER A 46 4.70 20.80 -0.55
CA SER A 46 6.15 20.80 -0.70
C SER A 46 6.67 22.09 -1.37
N ALA A 47 7.98 22.30 -1.33
CA ALA A 47 8.60 23.41 -2.04
C ALA A 47 8.36 23.37 -3.57
N GLN A 48 8.22 22.17 -4.13
CA GLN A 48 7.92 21.92 -5.55
C GLN A 48 6.48 22.23 -5.91
N ARG A 49 5.55 22.25 -4.93
CA ARG A 49 4.12 22.52 -5.12
C ARG A 49 3.52 21.75 -6.29
N LEU A 50 3.72 20.43 -6.30
CA LEU A 50 3.23 19.60 -7.39
C LEU A 50 1.71 19.74 -7.55
N PRO A 51 1.19 19.92 -8.78
CA PRO A 51 -0.23 19.77 -9.05
C PRO A 51 -0.72 18.38 -8.64
N LEU A 52 -2.00 18.26 -8.30
CA LEU A 52 -2.60 16.99 -7.88
C LEU A 52 -2.36 15.86 -8.90
N GLU A 53 -2.55 16.16 -10.18
CA GLU A 53 -2.32 15.24 -11.28
C GLU A 53 -0.86 14.72 -11.32
N ALA A 54 0.11 15.62 -11.23
CA ALA A 54 1.53 15.25 -11.20
C ALA A 54 1.87 14.41 -9.97
N SER A 55 1.27 14.72 -8.82
CA SER A 55 1.39 13.92 -7.60
C SER A 55 0.84 12.51 -7.78
N HIS A 56 -0.31 12.36 -8.43
CA HIS A 56 -0.93 11.07 -8.71
C HIS A 56 -0.09 10.24 -9.70
N LEU A 57 0.38 10.84 -10.80
CA LEU A 57 1.27 10.18 -11.76
C LEU A 57 2.54 9.66 -11.09
N LEU A 58 3.18 10.51 -10.29
CA LEU A 58 4.40 10.16 -9.58
C LEU A 58 4.15 9.04 -8.55
N THR A 59 3.05 9.11 -7.83
CA THR A 59 2.65 8.08 -6.86
C THR A 59 2.40 6.73 -7.53
N ALA A 60 1.65 6.74 -8.64
CA ALA A 60 1.33 5.52 -9.39
C ALA A 60 2.56 4.88 -10.05
N GLY A 61 3.57 5.70 -10.41
CA GLY A 61 4.83 5.21 -10.97
C GLY A 61 5.85 4.75 -9.92
N ALA A 62 5.70 5.17 -8.66
CA ALA A 62 6.67 4.92 -7.60
C ALA A 62 6.26 3.81 -6.62
N LEU A 63 4.96 3.59 -6.42
CA LEU A 63 4.47 2.64 -5.44
C LEU A 63 3.90 1.39 -6.10
N ASP A 64 4.25 0.24 -5.53
CA ASP A 64 3.69 -1.06 -5.88
C ASP A 64 2.58 -1.47 -4.92
N PHE A 65 2.83 -1.36 -3.64
CA PHE A 65 1.91 -1.78 -2.59
C PHE A 65 1.85 -0.77 -1.44
N VAL A 66 0.67 -0.70 -0.84
CA VAL A 66 0.45 -0.05 0.45
C VAL A 66 0.02 -1.10 1.44
N VAL A 67 0.81 -1.28 2.51
CA VAL A 67 0.52 -2.22 3.60
C VAL A 67 0.09 -1.42 4.82
N HIS A 68 -1.13 -1.64 5.30
CA HIS A 68 -1.65 -0.99 6.49
C HIS A 68 -1.48 -1.89 7.73
N LEU A 69 -0.81 -1.35 8.75
CA LEU A 69 -0.66 -1.98 10.04
C LEU A 69 -1.54 -1.27 11.07
N ALA A 70 -2.35 -2.05 11.77
CA ALA A 70 -3.13 -1.55 12.90
C ALA A 70 -2.60 -2.06 14.22
N LYS A 71 -2.80 -1.25 15.27
CA LYS A 71 -2.52 -1.58 16.64
C LYS A 71 -3.85 -1.88 17.35
N GLN A 72 -4.01 -3.11 17.80
CA GLN A 72 -5.19 -3.56 18.53
C GLN A 72 -4.83 -3.85 19.99
N ARG A 73 -5.67 -3.39 20.91
CA ARG A 73 -5.59 -3.80 22.32
C ARG A 73 -6.53 -4.98 22.54
N LEU A 74 -5.96 -6.10 23.00
CA LEU A 74 -6.71 -7.29 23.33
C LEU A 74 -7.41 -7.14 24.67
N PRO A 75 -8.44 -7.97 24.99
CA PRO A 75 -9.15 -7.94 26.28
C PRO A 75 -8.25 -8.14 27.50
N ASP A 76 -7.16 -8.89 27.34
CA ASP A 76 -6.15 -9.13 28.37
C ASP A 76 -5.15 -7.97 28.58
N GLY A 77 -5.36 -6.84 27.88
CA GLY A 77 -4.52 -5.65 27.92
C GLY A 77 -3.28 -5.68 27.03
N ARG A 78 -2.94 -6.82 26.43
CA ARG A 78 -1.82 -6.92 25.49
C ARG A 78 -2.09 -6.11 24.24
N VAL A 79 -1.02 -5.63 23.63
CA VAL A 79 -1.06 -4.89 22.36
C VAL A 79 -0.59 -5.80 21.25
N HIS A 80 -1.45 -6.02 20.27
CA HIS A 80 -1.14 -6.72 19.05
C HIS A 80 -0.99 -5.73 17.88
N ARG A 81 0.03 -5.92 17.06
CA ARG A 81 0.20 -5.21 15.78
C ARG A 81 0.08 -6.22 14.66
N GLN A 82 -0.74 -5.89 13.67
CA GLN A 82 -1.03 -6.81 12.58
C GLN A 82 -1.29 -6.05 11.28
N VAL A 83 -1.06 -6.73 10.16
CA VAL A 83 -1.49 -6.25 8.85
C VAL A 83 -3.00 -6.38 8.78
N THR A 84 -3.67 -5.29 8.44
CA THR A 84 -5.13 -5.23 8.31
C THR A 84 -5.61 -4.96 6.88
N SER A 85 -4.72 -4.49 6.00
CA SER A 85 -5.02 -4.29 4.59
C SER A 85 -3.73 -4.29 3.79
N VAL A 86 -3.79 -4.82 2.56
CA VAL A 86 -2.77 -4.65 1.54
C VAL A 86 -3.45 -4.21 0.27
N ARG A 87 -3.03 -3.08 -0.30
CA ARG A 87 -3.51 -2.57 -1.58
C ARG A 87 -2.39 -2.55 -2.60
N GLU A 88 -2.65 -3.12 -3.78
CA GLU A 88 -1.82 -2.95 -4.96
C GLU A 88 -2.13 -1.60 -5.59
N ILE A 89 -1.10 -0.83 -5.95
CA ILE A 89 -1.23 0.34 -6.81
C ILE A 89 -1.17 -0.14 -8.26
N VAL A 90 -2.30 -0.04 -8.93
CA VAL A 90 -2.48 -0.59 -10.30
C VAL A 90 -2.00 0.41 -11.36
N GLY A 91 -2.19 1.72 -11.10
CA GLY A 91 -1.79 2.77 -12.03
C GLY A 91 -2.52 4.09 -11.81
N TYR A 92 -2.61 4.87 -12.87
CA TYR A 92 -3.30 6.16 -12.92
C TYR A 92 -4.26 6.17 -14.12
N ASP A 93 -5.52 6.58 -13.92
CA ASP A 93 -6.58 6.53 -14.93
C ASP A 93 -6.86 7.88 -15.62
N GLY A 94 -6.05 8.89 -15.32
CA GLY A 94 -6.25 10.27 -15.80
C GLY A 94 -6.90 11.19 -14.76
N LEU A 95 -7.46 10.64 -13.69
CA LEU A 95 -8.09 11.40 -12.59
C LEU A 95 -7.51 11.08 -11.23
N GLN A 96 -7.26 9.80 -10.97
CA GLN A 96 -6.83 9.31 -9.66
C GLN A 96 -5.87 8.12 -9.76
N VAL A 97 -5.19 7.85 -8.67
CA VAL A 97 -4.43 6.61 -8.51
C VAL A 97 -5.41 5.46 -8.34
N VAL A 98 -5.34 4.49 -9.25
CA VAL A 98 -6.14 3.26 -9.20
C VAL A 98 -5.44 2.26 -8.30
N SER A 99 -6.16 1.68 -7.37
CA SER A 99 -5.65 0.64 -6.48
C SER A 99 -6.67 -0.47 -6.26
N SER A 100 -6.17 -1.69 -6.04
CA SER A 100 -6.98 -2.87 -5.71
C SER A 100 -6.65 -3.35 -4.31
N GLU A 101 -7.66 -3.65 -3.50
CA GLU A 101 -7.45 -4.23 -2.18
C GLU A 101 -7.26 -5.74 -2.29
N VAL A 102 -6.02 -6.18 -2.14
CA VAL A 102 -5.60 -7.58 -2.30
C VAL A 102 -5.88 -8.37 -1.02
N PHE A 103 -5.65 -7.73 0.15
CA PHE A 103 -6.10 -8.20 1.45
C PHE A 103 -6.95 -7.12 2.11
N ALA A 104 -8.11 -7.50 2.54
CA ALA A 104 -9.01 -6.64 3.32
C ALA A 104 -8.96 -6.97 4.81
N ALA A 105 -9.40 -6.02 5.63
CA ALA A 105 -9.51 -6.24 7.07
C ALA A 105 -10.42 -7.43 7.38
N GLY A 106 -9.91 -8.37 8.15
CA GLY A 106 -10.69 -9.46 8.71
C GLY A 106 -11.67 -8.98 9.78
N ASN A 107 -12.61 -9.85 10.16
CA ASN A 107 -13.56 -9.56 11.22
C ASN A 107 -12.93 -9.77 12.62
N LEU A 108 -13.68 -9.45 13.66
CA LEU A 108 -13.23 -9.64 15.04
C LEU A 108 -12.94 -11.12 15.39
N SER A 109 -13.60 -12.08 14.73
CA SER A 109 -13.36 -13.51 14.96
C SER A 109 -12.02 -13.98 14.41
N THR A 110 -11.47 -13.28 13.41
CA THR A 110 -10.11 -13.51 12.89
C THR A 110 -9.07 -12.66 13.60
N GLY A 111 -9.44 -11.98 14.69
CA GLY A 111 -8.58 -11.04 15.39
C GLY A 111 -8.28 -9.76 14.60
N GLY A 112 -9.06 -9.48 13.55
CA GLY A 112 -8.86 -8.31 12.67
C GLY A 112 -7.70 -8.44 11.67
N GLN A 113 -7.02 -9.59 11.62
CA GLN A 113 -5.97 -9.84 10.63
C GLN A 113 -6.54 -9.79 9.22
N ALA A 114 -5.76 -9.25 8.29
CA ALA A 114 -6.14 -9.18 6.88
C ALA A 114 -6.38 -10.57 6.28
N VAL A 115 -7.42 -10.66 5.47
CA VAL A 115 -7.81 -11.86 4.73
C VAL A 115 -7.77 -11.58 3.23
N PRO A 116 -7.52 -12.60 2.38
CA PRO A 116 -7.57 -12.44 0.92
C PRO A 116 -8.90 -11.84 0.46
N ALA A 117 -8.84 -10.84 -0.43
CA ALA A 117 -10.01 -10.13 -0.95
C ALA A 117 -10.04 -10.14 -2.48
N ALA A 118 -8.92 -9.84 -3.14
CA ALA A 118 -8.79 -9.88 -4.59
C ALA A 118 -7.42 -10.43 -4.99
N SER A 119 -7.31 -10.91 -6.22
CA SER A 119 -6.02 -11.28 -6.82
C SER A 119 -5.23 -10.01 -7.16
N ILE A 120 -3.91 -10.12 -7.11
CA ILE A 120 -3.05 -9.10 -7.70
C ILE A 120 -3.16 -9.13 -9.22
N THR A 121 -2.75 -8.03 -9.87
CA THR A 121 -2.76 -7.96 -11.34
C THR A 121 -1.80 -9.00 -11.96
N ASP A 122 -2.13 -9.48 -13.16
CA ASP A 122 -1.28 -10.44 -13.91
C ASP A 122 0.14 -9.91 -14.13
N ARG A 123 0.27 -8.59 -14.33
CA ARG A 123 1.56 -7.94 -14.45
C ARG A 123 2.39 -8.14 -13.18
N ARG A 124 1.79 -7.90 -12.04
CA ARG A 124 2.46 -8.01 -10.73
C ARG A 124 2.73 -9.47 -10.37
N ALA A 125 1.79 -10.34 -10.66
CA ALA A 125 1.94 -11.78 -10.44
C ALA A 125 3.18 -12.32 -11.14
N ARG A 126 3.37 -12.00 -12.43
CA ARG A 126 4.56 -12.42 -13.19
C ARG A 126 5.89 -11.96 -12.59
N ILE A 127 5.94 -10.74 -12.06
CA ILE A 127 7.15 -10.24 -11.39
C ILE A 127 7.41 -11.04 -10.09
N LEU A 128 6.35 -11.32 -9.33
CA LEU A 128 6.47 -12.01 -8.05
C LEU A 128 6.70 -13.53 -8.19
N GLU A 129 6.37 -14.13 -9.35
CA GLU A 129 6.69 -15.53 -9.65
C GLU A 129 8.19 -15.81 -9.59
N GLU A 130 9.02 -14.81 -9.93
CA GLU A 130 10.49 -14.92 -9.78
C GLU A 130 10.93 -15.04 -8.31
N PHE A 131 10.02 -14.75 -7.37
CA PHE A 131 10.23 -14.82 -5.92
C PHE A 131 9.30 -15.85 -5.26
N ASP A 132 9.01 -16.96 -5.96
CA ASP A 132 8.18 -18.06 -5.48
C ASP A 132 6.70 -17.71 -5.17
N TYR A 133 6.21 -16.60 -5.68
CA TYR A 133 4.78 -16.30 -5.57
C TYR A 133 3.97 -17.26 -6.44
N SER A 134 2.95 -17.88 -5.86
CA SER A 134 2.02 -18.75 -6.58
C SER A 134 0.57 -18.29 -6.39
N PRO A 135 -0.13 -17.86 -7.45
CA PRO A 135 -1.55 -17.52 -7.39
C PRO A 135 -2.43 -18.67 -6.88
N ALA A 136 -2.06 -19.91 -7.20
CA ALA A 136 -2.79 -21.11 -6.74
C ALA A 136 -2.67 -21.31 -5.22
N ALA A 137 -1.48 -21.11 -4.64
CA ALA A 137 -1.30 -21.18 -3.20
C ALA A 137 -2.10 -20.09 -2.47
N TRP A 138 -2.24 -18.92 -3.08
CA TRP A 138 -3.08 -17.83 -2.61
C TRP A 138 -4.58 -18.21 -2.56
N ALA A 139 -5.12 -18.78 -3.65
CA ALA A 139 -6.52 -19.19 -3.71
C ALA A 139 -6.85 -20.27 -2.66
N LEU A 140 -5.92 -21.21 -2.40
CA LEU A 140 -6.05 -22.23 -1.37
C LEU A 140 -6.07 -21.66 0.05
N ALA A 141 -5.26 -20.66 0.33
CA ALA A 141 -5.23 -19.98 1.62
C ALA A 141 -6.54 -19.20 1.91
N GLY A 142 -7.24 -18.73 0.87
CA GLY A 142 -8.55 -18.09 0.97
C GLY A 142 -9.72 -19.06 1.12
N ALA A 143 -9.60 -20.28 0.56
CA ALA A 143 -10.64 -21.30 0.60
C ALA A 143 -10.65 -22.16 1.87
N ALA A 144 -9.58 -22.12 2.65
CA ALA A 144 -9.43 -22.92 3.89
C ALA A 144 -9.97 -22.22 5.15
N ARG A 145 -10.85 -21.22 5.01
CA ARG A 145 -11.42 -20.46 6.13
C ARG A 145 -12.93 -20.41 6.13
#